data_2930548e97b25aad3bbe72aeaf7532ba
#
_entry.id   2930548e97b25aad3bbe72aeaf7532ba
#
_cell.length_a   1.000
_cell.length_b   1.000
_cell.length_c   1.000
_cell.angle_alpha   90.00
_cell.angle_beta   90.00
_cell.angle_gamma   90.00
#
_symmetry.space_group_name_H-M   'P 1'
#
loop_
_entity.id
_entity.type
_entity.pdbx_description
1 polymer ?
#
loop_
_entity_poly.entity_id
_entity_poly.type
_entity_poly.pdbx_seq_one_letter_code
_entity_poly.pdbx_strand_id
1 'polypeptide(L)'
;MRLHKRLKENKSLLPNNSTLLLAISGGQDSMALLRLITDLQRLYKWRIEVWHGDHKWHSKSEKIAQELKLWCLSKQISFHSNNANPAEVNSEENARNWRYKKLIIKAKLLSENNKHLPCKRILTGHTATDRAETMIMNLARGTDLVGLSTLKEQRNLEYNLELVRPLLIFNRNET
;
A
#
# COMPACT_ATOMS: atom_id res chain seq x y z
N MET A 1 -9.39 -18.01 2.11
CA MET A 1 -7.99 -17.70 2.52
C MET A 1 -6.96 -17.91 1.42
N ARG A 2 -7.24 -17.41 0.24
CA ARG A 2 -6.33 -17.53 -0.94
C ARG A 2 -5.01 -16.81 -0.74
N LEU A 3 -5.02 -15.57 -0.12
CA LEU A 3 -3.78 -14.83 0.14
C LEU A 3 -2.82 -15.61 1.05
N HIS A 4 -3.32 -16.25 2.12
CA HIS A 4 -2.47 -17.07 3.00
C HIS A 4 -1.80 -18.24 2.27
N LYS A 5 -2.54 -18.94 1.39
CA LYS A 5 -1.97 -20.01 0.55
C LYS A 5 -0.85 -19.46 -0.33
N ARG A 6 -1.10 -18.32 -1.00
CA ARG A 6 -0.10 -17.68 -1.85
C ARG A 6 1.16 -17.25 -1.09
N LEU A 7 1.00 -16.71 0.12
CA LEU A 7 2.16 -16.31 0.94
C LEU A 7 2.99 -17.52 1.40
N LYS A 8 2.37 -18.69 1.57
CA LYS A 8 3.10 -19.94 1.80
C LYS A 8 3.89 -20.37 0.60
N GLU A 9 3.33 -20.22 -0.61
CA GLU A 9 3.96 -20.60 -1.88
C GLU A 9 5.06 -19.60 -2.28
N ASN A 10 4.88 -18.30 -1.98
CA ASN A 10 5.86 -17.26 -2.29
C ASN A 10 6.29 -16.51 -1.01
N LYS A 11 7.18 -17.12 -0.23
CA LYS A 11 7.69 -16.55 1.04
C LYS A 11 8.51 -15.27 0.84
N SER A 12 9.07 -15.04 -0.35
CA SER A 12 9.85 -13.84 -0.66
C SER A 12 8.98 -12.60 -0.83
N LEU A 13 7.70 -12.77 -1.15
CA LEU A 13 6.76 -11.65 -1.34
C LEU A 13 6.62 -10.83 -0.05
N LEU A 14 6.34 -11.50 1.07
CA LEU A 14 6.26 -10.91 2.40
C LEU A 14 7.04 -11.76 3.40
N PRO A 15 8.32 -11.45 3.63
CA PRO A 15 9.16 -12.24 4.53
C PRO A 15 8.62 -12.26 5.95
N ASN A 16 8.82 -13.36 6.66
CA ASN A 16 8.53 -13.44 8.09
C ASN A 16 9.42 -12.46 8.88
N ASN A 17 8.97 -12.11 10.08
CA ASN A 17 9.72 -11.29 11.03
C ASN A 17 10.24 -9.99 10.38
N SER A 18 9.31 -9.21 9.80
CA SER A 18 9.62 -7.97 9.08
C SER A 18 8.63 -6.85 9.41
N THR A 19 9.07 -5.60 9.22
CA THR A 19 8.18 -4.44 9.31
C THR A 19 7.52 -4.21 7.94
N LEU A 20 6.20 -4.11 7.93
CA LEU A 20 5.38 -3.83 6.76
C LEU A 20 4.71 -2.46 6.91
N LEU A 21 4.93 -1.55 5.97
CA LEU A 21 4.24 -0.25 5.90
C LEU A 21 3.09 -0.35 4.91
N LEU A 22 1.86 -0.28 5.40
CA LEU A 22 0.64 -0.37 4.60
C LEU A 22 0.14 1.02 4.22
N ALA A 23 0.05 1.31 2.93
CA ALA A 23 -0.56 2.52 2.41
C ALA A 23 -2.08 2.31 2.24
N ILE A 24 -2.87 2.85 3.17
CA ILE A 24 -4.31 2.63 3.26
C ILE A 24 -5.06 3.90 2.90
N SER A 25 -5.88 3.82 1.84
CA SER A 25 -6.71 4.94 1.38
C SER A 25 -8.07 5.05 2.08
N GLY A 26 -8.52 3.97 2.74
CA GLY A 26 -9.87 3.83 3.28
C GLY A 26 -10.88 3.22 2.30
N GLY A 27 -10.50 2.99 1.05
CA GLY A 27 -11.33 2.26 0.07
C GLY A 27 -11.34 0.75 0.32
N GLN A 28 -12.33 0.04 -0.25
CA GLN A 28 -12.60 -1.39 -0.06
C GLN A 28 -11.32 -2.24 -0.13
N ASP A 29 -10.58 -2.19 -1.24
CA ASP A 29 -9.40 -3.04 -1.46
C ASP A 29 -8.27 -2.78 -0.46
N SER A 30 -8.06 -1.51 -0.10
CA SER A 30 -7.06 -1.15 0.90
C SER A 30 -7.44 -1.63 2.30
N MET A 31 -8.73 -1.59 2.65
CA MET A 31 -9.24 -2.12 3.91
C MET A 31 -9.20 -3.65 3.94
N ALA A 32 -9.51 -4.32 2.82
CA ALA A 32 -9.35 -5.77 2.69
C ALA A 32 -7.87 -6.18 2.89
N LEU A 33 -6.92 -5.46 2.26
CA LEU A 33 -5.50 -5.69 2.49
C LEU A 33 -5.13 -5.54 3.97
N LEU A 34 -5.54 -4.43 4.60
CA LEU A 34 -5.26 -4.16 6.00
C LEU A 34 -5.79 -5.29 6.90
N ARG A 35 -7.01 -5.73 6.67
CA ARG A 35 -7.63 -6.82 7.43
C ARG A 35 -6.87 -8.14 7.25
N LEU A 36 -6.58 -8.53 6.01
CA LEU A 36 -5.88 -9.78 5.70
C LEU A 36 -4.48 -9.84 6.30
N ILE A 37 -3.72 -8.75 6.22
CA ILE A 37 -2.37 -8.66 6.79
C ILE A 37 -2.43 -8.69 8.33
N THR A 38 -3.40 -8.02 8.94
CA THR A 38 -3.61 -8.04 10.39
C THR A 38 -3.97 -9.44 10.90
N ASP A 39 -4.86 -10.15 10.21
CA ASP A 39 -5.25 -11.51 10.58
C ASP A 39 -4.08 -12.51 10.52
N LEU A 40 -3.10 -12.25 9.64
CA LEU A 40 -1.90 -13.08 9.47
C LEU A 40 -0.70 -12.60 10.31
N GLN A 41 -0.77 -11.43 10.92
CA GLN A 41 0.32 -10.77 11.62
C GLN A 41 1.06 -11.67 12.60
N ARG A 42 0.34 -12.34 13.48
CA ARG A 42 0.93 -13.20 14.52
C ARG A 42 1.64 -14.41 13.93
N LEU A 43 1.05 -15.01 12.89
CA LEU A 43 1.62 -16.18 12.22
C LEU A 43 2.96 -15.90 11.56
N TYR A 44 3.08 -14.72 10.92
CA TYR A 44 4.27 -14.33 10.19
C TYR A 44 5.21 -13.42 11.01
N LYS A 45 4.82 -13.08 12.24
CA LYS A 45 5.58 -12.17 13.15
C LYS A 45 5.86 -10.81 12.51
N TRP A 46 4.89 -10.25 11.81
CA TRP A 46 5.02 -8.93 11.21
C TRP A 46 4.80 -7.81 12.23
N ARG A 47 5.61 -6.76 12.13
CA ARG A 47 5.30 -5.45 12.69
C ARG A 47 4.56 -4.65 11.62
N ILE A 48 3.30 -4.29 11.90
CA ILE A 48 2.44 -3.56 10.98
C ILE A 48 2.46 -2.08 11.35
N GLU A 49 2.73 -1.25 10.33
CA GLU A 49 2.64 0.21 10.40
C GLU A 49 1.68 0.67 9.30
N VAL A 50 0.67 1.46 9.65
CA VAL A 50 -0.32 1.97 8.70
C VAL A 50 -0.03 3.42 8.39
N TRP A 51 -0.02 3.78 7.11
CA TRP A 51 0.09 5.14 6.63
C TRP A 51 -1.11 5.52 5.77
N HIS A 52 -1.68 6.70 6.03
CA HIS A 52 -2.77 7.30 5.27
C HIS A 52 -2.36 8.66 4.73
N GLY A 53 -2.56 8.89 3.43
CA GLY A 53 -2.34 10.19 2.79
C GLY A 53 -3.67 10.84 2.46
N ASP A 54 -3.97 11.96 3.09
CA ASP A 54 -5.14 12.77 2.79
C ASP A 54 -4.78 13.86 1.77
N HIS A 55 -5.32 13.72 0.56
CA HIS A 55 -5.15 14.70 -0.52
C HIS A 55 -6.13 15.88 -0.40
N LYS A 56 -7.08 15.84 0.54
CA LYS A 56 -8.16 16.82 0.75
C LYS A 56 -9.04 17.04 -0.48
N TRP A 57 -9.17 16.02 -1.34
CA TRP A 57 -10.00 16.11 -2.54
C TRP A 57 -11.50 15.94 -2.26
N HIS A 58 -11.84 15.36 -1.11
CA HIS A 58 -13.22 15.10 -0.72
C HIS A 58 -13.52 15.61 0.69
N SER A 59 -14.71 16.14 0.90
CA SER A 59 -15.16 16.62 2.20
C SER A 59 -15.17 15.55 3.31
N LYS A 60 -15.23 14.28 2.93
CA LYS A 60 -15.23 13.12 3.85
C LYS A 60 -13.82 12.61 4.20
N SER A 61 -12.76 13.18 3.64
CA SER A 61 -11.39 12.64 3.80
C SER A 61 -10.93 12.64 5.25
N GLU A 62 -11.26 13.68 6.00
CA GLU A 62 -10.93 13.78 7.42
C GLU A 62 -11.65 12.69 8.25
N LYS A 63 -12.91 12.42 7.96
CA LYS A 63 -13.69 11.37 8.62
C LYS A 63 -13.08 10.00 8.36
N ILE A 64 -12.66 9.72 7.13
CA ILE A 64 -11.97 8.47 6.76
C ILE A 64 -10.67 8.32 7.56
N ALA A 65 -9.86 9.37 7.66
CA ALA A 65 -8.62 9.35 8.43
C ALA A 65 -8.87 9.06 9.93
N GLN A 66 -9.92 9.67 10.52
CA GLN A 66 -10.31 9.43 11.91
C GLN A 66 -10.79 7.99 12.13
N GLU A 67 -11.64 7.46 11.26
CA GLU A 67 -12.14 6.07 11.34
C GLU A 67 -10.99 5.06 11.23
N LEU A 68 -10.05 5.28 10.30
CA LEU A 68 -8.84 4.46 10.17
C LEU A 68 -7.98 4.50 11.44
N LYS A 69 -7.78 5.69 12.01
CA LYS A 69 -7.02 5.86 13.25
C LYS A 69 -7.64 5.08 14.40
N LEU A 70 -8.96 5.18 14.58
CA LEU A 70 -9.69 4.45 15.63
C LEU A 70 -9.61 2.94 15.40
N TRP A 71 -9.75 2.48 14.17
CA TRP A 71 -9.60 1.07 13.83
C TRP A 71 -8.20 0.56 14.16
N CYS A 72 -7.16 1.27 13.76
CA CYS A 72 -5.77 0.91 14.06
C CYS A 72 -5.52 0.87 15.58
N LEU A 73 -6.03 1.84 16.31
CA LEU A 73 -5.93 1.89 17.78
C LEU A 73 -6.57 0.66 18.41
N SER A 74 -7.76 0.25 17.96
CA SER A 74 -8.47 -0.94 18.48
C SER A 74 -7.70 -2.23 18.24
N LYS A 75 -6.78 -2.26 17.25
CA LYS A 75 -5.92 -3.40 16.92
C LYS A 75 -4.49 -3.26 17.42
N GLN A 76 -4.19 -2.19 18.17
CA GLN A 76 -2.82 -1.88 18.66
C GLN A 76 -1.80 -1.76 17.50
N ILE A 77 -2.26 -1.21 16.37
CA ILE A 77 -1.43 -0.96 15.17
C ILE A 77 -1.07 0.52 15.12
N SER A 78 0.20 0.82 14.85
CA SER A 78 0.68 2.20 14.69
C SER A 78 0.04 2.84 13.45
N PHE A 79 -0.53 4.04 13.62
CA PHE A 79 -1.16 4.82 12.54
C PHE A 79 -0.42 6.12 12.31
N HIS A 80 -0.14 6.42 11.06
CA HIS A 80 0.52 7.63 10.59
C HIS A 80 -0.30 8.29 9.49
N SER A 81 -0.36 9.59 9.47
CA SER A 81 -1.04 10.33 8.40
C SER A 81 -0.26 11.56 7.97
N ASN A 82 -0.44 11.95 6.72
CA ASN A 82 0.02 13.22 6.18
C ASN A 82 -1.11 13.86 5.40
N ASN A 83 -1.28 15.17 5.58
CA ASN A 83 -2.17 15.98 4.76
C ASN A 83 -1.35 16.62 3.64
N ALA A 84 -1.86 16.55 2.41
CA ALA A 84 -1.25 17.22 1.29
C ALA A 84 -1.65 18.70 1.27
N ASN A 85 -0.74 19.54 0.77
CA ASN A 85 -1.13 20.85 0.32
C ASN A 85 -1.85 20.73 -1.04
N PRO A 86 -3.05 21.28 -1.23
CA PRO A 86 -3.76 21.19 -2.51
C PRO A 86 -2.93 21.60 -3.73
N ALA A 87 -2.01 22.55 -3.58
CA ALA A 87 -1.10 22.97 -4.65
C ALA A 87 -0.11 21.86 -5.09
N GLU A 88 0.26 20.94 -4.17
CA GLU A 88 1.18 19.84 -4.44
C GLU A 88 0.50 18.62 -5.09
N VAL A 89 -0.84 18.54 -5.04
CA VAL A 89 -1.63 17.38 -5.47
C VAL A 89 -2.74 17.77 -6.45
N ASN A 90 -2.47 18.74 -7.31
CA ASN A 90 -3.41 19.29 -8.29
C ASN A 90 -3.73 18.34 -9.46
N SER A 91 -3.05 17.19 -9.56
CA SER A 91 -3.32 16.13 -10.52
C SER A 91 -3.13 14.76 -9.87
N GLU A 92 -3.68 13.70 -10.48
CA GLU A 92 -3.48 12.32 -10.01
C GLU A 92 -2.01 11.91 -10.00
N GLU A 93 -1.24 12.36 -11.00
CA GLU A 93 0.19 12.10 -11.08
C GLU A 93 0.94 12.77 -9.92
N ASN A 94 0.66 14.04 -9.66
CA ASN A 94 1.28 14.78 -8.56
C ASN A 94 0.89 14.18 -7.19
N ALA A 95 -0.37 13.79 -7.01
CA ALA A 95 -0.81 13.10 -5.80
C ALA A 95 -0.14 11.74 -5.61
N ARG A 96 0.06 10.99 -6.71
CA ARG A 96 0.80 9.73 -6.71
C ARG A 96 2.26 9.92 -6.33
N ASN A 97 2.94 10.92 -6.92
CA ASN A 97 4.33 11.24 -6.64
C ASN A 97 4.52 11.70 -5.18
N TRP A 98 3.64 12.59 -4.70
CA TRP A 98 3.60 13.02 -3.31
C TRP A 98 3.46 11.83 -2.35
N ARG A 99 2.52 10.92 -2.62
CA ARG A 99 2.27 9.71 -1.82
C ARG A 99 3.52 8.85 -1.72
N TYR A 100 4.17 8.53 -2.85
CA TYR A 100 5.38 7.71 -2.81
C TYR A 100 6.52 8.40 -2.09
N LYS A 101 6.71 9.69 -2.27
CA LYS A 101 7.71 10.49 -1.54
C LYS A 101 7.50 10.38 -0.02
N LYS A 102 6.26 10.57 0.46
CA LYS A 102 5.94 10.47 1.88
C LYS A 102 6.10 9.05 2.44
N LEU A 103 5.70 8.03 1.68
CA LEU A 103 5.88 6.63 2.05
C LEU A 103 7.35 6.23 2.17
N ILE A 104 8.20 6.66 1.23
CA ILE A 104 9.64 6.40 1.25
C ILE A 104 10.29 7.04 2.49
N ILE A 105 9.99 8.31 2.76
CA ILE A 105 10.46 9.02 3.95
C ILE A 105 10.04 8.27 5.22
N LYS A 106 8.77 7.83 5.29
CA LYS A 106 8.26 7.10 6.45
C LYS A 106 8.95 5.76 6.64
N ALA A 107 9.16 4.99 5.57
CA ALA A 107 9.84 3.70 5.62
C ALA A 107 11.30 3.85 6.11
N LYS A 108 12.00 4.90 5.69
CA LYS A 108 13.36 5.24 6.16
C LYS A 108 13.36 5.53 7.65
N LEU A 109 12.49 6.41 8.13
CA LEU A 109 12.36 6.72 9.55
C LEU A 109 12.05 5.49 10.41
N LEU A 110 11.17 4.60 9.93
CA LEU A 110 10.88 3.34 10.63
C LEU A 110 12.09 2.42 10.68
N SER A 111 12.91 2.40 9.65
CA SER A 111 14.13 1.60 9.59
C SER A 111 15.24 2.16 10.51
N GLU A 112 15.39 3.48 10.58
CA GLU A 112 16.32 4.17 11.49
C GLU A 112 15.95 3.94 12.95
N ASN A 113 14.65 4.02 13.27
CA ASN A 113 14.15 3.82 14.63
C ASN A 113 14.22 2.34 15.08
N ASN A 114 14.27 1.40 14.16
CA ASN A 114 14.40 -0.03 14.47
C ASN A 114 15.30 -0.74 13.46
N LYS A 115 16.61 -0.66 13.69
CA LYS A 115 17.62 -1.29 12.81
C LYS A 115 17.56 -2.82 12.80
N HIS A 116 17.02 -3.44 13.84
CA HIS A 116 16.88 -4.90 13.93
C HIS A 116 15.70 -5.40 13.09
N LEU A 117 14.70 -4.55 12.84
CA LEU A 117 13.51 -4.90 12.07
C LEU A 117 13.17 -3.78 11.07
N PRO A 118 14.05 -3.51 10.09
CA PRO A 118 13.87 -2.39 9.16
C PRO A 118 12.64 -2.56 8.27
N CYS A 119 12.03 -1.44 7.88
CA CYS A 119 10.91 -1.42 6.95
C CYS A 119 11.43 -1.50 5.50
N LYS A 120 11.35 -2.68 4.90
CA LYS A 120 11.80 -2.94 3.53
C LYS A 120 10.64 -3.14 2.55
N ARG A 121 9.40 -3.13 3.02
CA ARG A 121 8.21 -3.40 2.23
C ARG A 121 7.15 -2.34 2.47
N ILE A 122 6.70 -1.70 1.38
CA ILE A 122 5.51 -0.85 1.36
C ILE A 122 4.41 -1.63 0.62
N LEU A 123 3.24 -1.78 1.24
CA LEU A 123 2.13 -2.53 0.68
C LEU A 123 1.02 -1.59 0.21
N THR A 124 0.43 -1.90 -0.95
CA THR A 124 -0.75 -1.20 -1.47
C THR A 124 -1.84 -2.20 -1.90
N GLY A 125 -3.10 -1.79 -1.76
CA GLY A 125 -4.28 -2.62 -2.03
C GLY A 125 -4.68 -2.69 -3.51
N HIS A 126 -3.75 -2.61 -4.46
CA HIS A 126 -4.09 -2.76 -5.88
C HIS A 126 -4.45 -4.21 -6.20
N THR A 127 -5.51 -4.37 -7.02
CA THR A 127 -6.09 -5.65 -7.46
C THR A 127 -5.86 -5.91 -8.95
N ALA A 128 -6.29 -7.07 -9.43
CA ALA A 128 -6.30 -7.39 -10.86
C ALA A 128 -7.19 -6.42 -11.66
N THR A 129 -8.26 -5.91 -11.05
CA THR A 129 -9.13 -4.90 -11.66
C THR A 129 -8.36 -3.60 -11.94
N ASP A 130 -7.59 -3.09 -10.97
CA ASP A 130 -6.75 -1.89 -11.17
C ASP A 130 -5.68 -2.11 -12.25
N ARG A 131 -5.16 -3.34 -12.34
CA ARG A 131 -4.22 -3.71 -13.39
C ARG A 131 -4.86 -3.65 -14.78
N ALA A 132 -6.10 -4.16 -14.92
CA ALA A 132 -6.84 -4.12 -16.17
C ALA A 132 -7.22 -2.66 -16.54
N GLU A 133 -7.71 -1.87 -15.59
CA GLU A 133 -7.99 -0.45 -15.77
C GLU A 133 -6.75 0.31 -16.25
N THR A 134 -5.61 0.11 -15.61
CA THR A 134 -4.33 0.73 -16.01
C THR A 134 -3.92 0.34 -17.44
N MET A 135 -4.10 -0.92 -17.80
CA MET A 135 -3.80 -1.42 -19.15
C MET A 135 -4.68 -0.74 -20.20
N ILE A 136 -5.99 -0.66 -19.96
CA ILE A 136 -6.95 -0.01 -20.86
C ILE A 136 -6.60 1.48 -21.01
N MET A 137 -6.31 2.17 -19.92
CA MET A 137 -5.92 3.59 -19.96
C MET A 137 -4.64 3.83 -20.75
N ASN A 138 -3.65 2.94 -20.64
CA ASN A 138 -2.42 3.03 -21.40
C ASN A 138 -2.67 2.77 -22.91
N LEU A 139 -3.50 1.79 -23.26
CA LEU A 139 -3.92 1.54 -24.64
C LEU A 139 -4.64 2.75 -25.23
N ALA A 140 -5.57 3.36 -24.48
CA ALA A 140 -6.31 4.53 -24.94
C ALA A 140 -5.42 5.76 -25.18
N ARG A 141 -4.26 5.84 -24.53
CA ARG A 141 -3.26 6.92 -24.72
C ARG A 141 -2.29 6.63 -25.86
N GLY A 142 -2.44 5.52 -26.59
CA GLY A 142 -1.57 5.15 -27.71
C GLY A 142 -0.13 4.85 -27.30
N THR A 143 0.09 4.33 -26.11
CA THR A 143 1.44 3.97 -25.65
C THR A 143 1.96 2.75 -26.39
N ASP A 144 3.27 2.74 -26.71
CA ASP A 144 3.98 1.60 -27.29
C ASP A 144 3.91 0.35 -26.41
N LEU A 145 4.27 -0.82 -26.96
CA LEU A 145 4.30 -2.11 -26.25
C LEU A 145 5.05 -2.05 -24.90
N VAL A 146 6.05 -1.19 -24.79
CA VAL A 146 6.79 -0.94 -23.54
C VAL A 146 5.91 -0.21 -22.51
N GLY A 147 5.07 0.73 -22.95
CA GLY A 147 4.10 1.46 -22.10
C GLY A 147 2.90 0.61 -21.67
N LEU A 148 2.66 -0.55 -22.30
CA LEU A 148 1.72 -1.59 -21.85
C LEU A 148 2.18 -2.34 -20.60
N SER A 149 3.36 -2.01 -20.07
CA SER A 149 3.88 -2.54 -18.81
C SER A 149 2.88 -2.27 -17.68
N THR A 150 2.07 -3.29 -17.42
CA THR A 150 1.03 -3.28 -16.39
C THR A 150 1.64 -3.19 -14.99
N LEU A 151 0.83 -2.90 -13.99
CA LEU A 151 1.22 -2.93 -12.59
C LEU A 151 1.94 -4.24 -12.25
N LYS A 152 3.19 -4.14 -11.78
CA LYS A 152 3.95 -5.30 -11.30
C LYS A 152 3.59 -5.60 -9.85
N GLU A 153 3.60 -6.88 -9.47
CA GLU A 153 3.35 -7.30 -8.10
C GLU A 153 4.41 -6.74 -7.13
N GLN A 154 5.66 -6.71 -7.57
CA GLN A 154 6.78 -6.10 -6.85
C GLN A 154 7.50 -5.09 -7.73
N ARG A 155 7.94 -3.99 -7.12
CA ARG A 155 8.72 -2.95 -7.77
C ARG A 155 9.67 -2.31 -6.77
N ASN A 156 10.95 -2.20 -7.12
CA ASN A 156 11.90 -1.40 -6.34
C ASN A 156 11.49 0.07 -6.37
N LEU A 157 11.46 0.71 -5.21
CA LEU A 157 11.30 2.16 -5.04
C LEU A 157 12.65 2.83 -4.83
N GLU A 158 13.48 2.23 -3.96
CA GLU A 158 14.85 2.63 -3.66
C GLU A 158 15.68 1.39 -3.27
N TYR A 159 16.97 1.59 -2.96
CA TYR A 159 17.82 0.53 -2.45
C TYR A 159 17.20 -0.09 -1.18
N ASN A 160 17.01 -1.41 -1.18
CA ASN A 160 16.39 -2.19 -0.11
C ASN A 160 14.96 -1.78 0.28
N LEU A 161 14.22 -1.06 -0.57
CA LEU A 161 12.82 -0.69 -0.33
C LEU A 161 11.96 -1.05 -1.54
N GLU A 162 11.01 -1.95 -1.35
CA GLU A 162 10.13 -2.44 -2.39
C GLU A 162 8.67 -2.07 -2.14
N LEU A 163 7.97 -1.74 -3.23
CA LEU A 163 6.52 -1.66 -3.28
C LEU A 163 5.97 -3.03 -3.64
N VAL A 164 5.06 -3.54 -2.82
CA VAL A 164 4.43 -4.85 -2.99
C VAL A 164 2.92 -4.69 -3.10
N ARG A 165 2.30 -5.45 -4.01
CA ARG A 165 0.86 -5.48 -4.26
C ARG A 165 0.32 -6.91 -4.07
N PRO A 166 0.07 -7.32 -2.82
CA PRO A 166 -0.28 -8.71 -2.52
C PRO A 166 -1.62 -9.15 -3.13
N LEU A 167 -2.50 -8.18 -3.43
CA LEU A 167 -3.83 -8.43 -3.99
C LEU A 167 -3.89 -8.37 -5.51
N LEU A 168 -2.77 -8.15 -6.21
CA LEU A 168 -2.75 -7.88 -7.66
C LEU A 168 -3.25 -9.05 -8.52
N ILE A 169 -3.33 -10.25 -7.98
CA ILE A 169 -3.86 -11.44 -8.67
C ILE A 169 -5.33 -11.71 -8.36
N PHE A 170 -5.93 -10.95 -7.43
CA PHE A 170 -7.32 -11.09 -7.02
C PHE A 170 -8.17 -10.01 -7.69
N ASN A 171 -9.39 -10.36 -8.08
CA ASN A 171 -10.36 -9.39 -8.55
C ASN A 171 -10.94 -8.60 -7.37
N ARG A 172 -11.44 -7.38 -7.64
CA ARG A 172 -12.09 -6.54 -6.63
C ARG A 172 -13.27 -7.24 -5.92
N ASN A 173 -13.98 -8.11 -6.62
CA ASN A 173 -15.09 -8.89 -6.04
C ASN A 173 -14.63 -9.99 -5.08
N GLU A 174 -13.32 -10.27 -5.00
CA GLU A 174 -12.74 -11.27 -4.10
C GLU A 174 -12.12 -10.62 -2.84
N THR A 175 -12.10 -9.27 -2.79
CA THR A 175 -11.62 -8.47 -1.68
C THR A 175 -12.79 -7.86 -0.91
#